data_532e0d48cae34ee97d55790bf3863a24
#
_entry.id   532e0d48cae34ee97d55790bf3863a24
#
_cell.length_a   1.000
_cell.length_b   1.000
_cell.length_c   1.000
_cell.angle_alpha   90.00
_cell.angle_beta   90.00
_cell.angle_gamma   90.00
#
_symmetry.space_group_name_H-M   'P 1'
#
loop_
_entity.id
_entity.type
_entity.pdbx_description
1 polymer ?
#
loop_
_entity_poly.entity_id
_entity_poly.type
_entity_poly.pdbx_seq_one_letter_code
_entity_poly.pdbx_strand_id
1 'polypeptide(L)'
;MGSMCSSHMNASNIIHVMLTDLQGDGLMVYNRLREIHASALTLGSDTRVVYPPGATVNIEIPPGATTIPLTNNTDFNGCSFVVKNTSTDKFFLFSLDRRSDLQDNETVNFSTLASAERKVNINGNVIDSGDFSSVPALSQGHKLLYVYDPNVWSIGGVSGTLEVYRRDIIHIVDGQAQSKPIRPYAEASNLMCFWDEVPSEESPTFENLTFIRTSSSTQQTHLLKACGQVGLQVRNLCIFTPREDTIPDERPRYLNDQCIYIRHSVNTLFENICVNGTYSRSNQHGYAFRMINLANTTMRNVQGDGAWGVQCGFFLNTVTLDGCTLNRFDCHCYCADFTYRNCTFKTDMTHYSSESCSCQVACAYGYMHFAHCRFVDARPMIVSPMYSGGHSGFELSYHDCVFDVLPKYCYLVEGLTFDDTEDSRALPNLYMRDCTIDASRGTESGRYFLYHFNNQKNEGLYQDTVQYLNTVSLENVKVITGTQQAPVWLCNKKLNYHQHLMKRVLNCPFDSINYPSK
;
A
#
# COMPACT_ATOMS: atom_id res chain seq x y z
N MET A 1 24.75 -27.37 -40.62
CA MET A 1 25.65 -26.31 -40.13
C MET A 1 24.84 -25.53 -39.10
N GLY A 2 25.06 -25.87 -37.85
CA GLY A 2 24.37 -25.23 -36.74
C GLY A 2 25.08 -23.95 -36.34
N SER A 3 24.36 -22.85 -36.38
CA SER A 3 24.78 -21.57 -35.82
C SER A 3 24.74 -21.67 -34.29
N MET A 4 25.87 -21.75 -33.63
CA MET A 4 26.00 -21.54 -32.21
C MET A 4 25.78 -20.05 -31.94
N CYS A 5 24.64 -19.70 -31.35
CA CYS A 5 24.47 -18.41 -30.65
C CYS A 5 25.40 -18.43 -29.42
N SER A 6 26.50 -17.73 -29.52
CA SER A 6 27.35 -17.40 -28.38
C SER A 6 26.60 -16.36 -27.54
N SER A 7 25.95 -16.81 -26.49
CA SER A 7 25.53 -15.90 -25.40
C SER A 7 26.80 -15.30 -24.78
N HIS A 8 27.13 -14.07 -25.13
CA HIS A 8 28.06 -13.28 -24.35
C HIS A 8 27.40 -12.98 -23.01
N MET A 9 27.67 -13.80 -21.99
CA MET A 9 27.53 -13.36 -20.63
C MET A 9 28.54 -12.22 -20.46
N ASN A 10 28.06 -10.98 -20.47
CA ASN A 10 28.83 -9.85 -19.97
C ASN A 10 29.16 -10.19 -18.52
N ALA A 11 30.45 -10.28 -18.21
CA ALA A 11 30.90 -10.36 -16.83
C ALA A 11 30.38 -9.09 -16.13
N SER A 12 29.36 -9.22 -15.27
CA SER A 12 28.79 -8.10 -14.52
C SER A 12 29.92 -7.47 -13.73
N ASN A 13 30.10 -6.16 -13.87
CA ASN A 13 31.06 -5.43 -13.05
C ASN A 13 30.67 -5.59 -11.57
N ILE A 14 31.64 -5.93 -10.73
CA ILE A 14 31.42 -6.07 -9.29
C ILE A 14 32.28 -5.06 -8.58
N ILE A 15 31.68 -4.25 -7.74
CA ILE A 15 32.38 -3.35 -6.80
C ILE A 15 32.20 -3.92 -5.40
N HIS A 16 33.31 -4.14 -4.71
CA HIS A 16 33.32 -4.50 -3.31
C HIS A 16 33.54 -3.26 -2.45
N VAL A 17 32.58 -2.96 -1.57
CA VAL A 17 32.75 -1.97 -0.52
C VAL A 17 33.70 -2.56 0.53
N MET A 18 34.82 -1.90 0.81
CA MET A 18 35.82 -2.41 1.77
C MET A 18 35.47 -2.00 3.20
N LEU A 19 35.88 -2.79 4.19
CA LEU A 19 35.71 -2.40 5.60
C LEU A 19 36.30 -1.03 5.91
N THR A 20 37.42 -0.68 5.26
CA THR A 20 38.05 0.64 5.39
C THR A 20 37.20 1.79 4.88
N ASP A 21 36.28 1.51 3.93
CA ASP A 21 35.34 2.50 3.41
C ASP A 21 34.25 2.84 4.42
N LEU A 22 33.99 1.95 5.36
CA LEU A 22 32.97 2.05 6.39
C LEU A 22 33.51 2.58 7.73
N GLN A 23 34.83 2.91 7.78
CA GLN A 23 35.51 3.46 8.95
C GLN A 23 35.62 4.99 8.88
N GLY A 24 35.54 5.63 10.05
CA GLY A 24 35.61 7.08 10.18
C GLY A 24 34.38 7.66 10.87
N ASP A 25 34.25 8.98 10.83
CA ASP A 25 33.01 9.62 11.28
C ASP A 25 31.86 9.40 10.29
N GLY A 26 30.65 9.55 10.78
CA GLY A 26 29.46 9.22 9.99
C GLY A 26 29.28 10.05 8.72
N LEU A 27 29.78 11.29 8.71
CA LEU A 27 29.74 12.16 7.53
C LEU A 27 30.76 11.70 6.47
N MET A 28 31.95 11.31 6.89
CA MET A 28 32.95 10.75 5.97
C MET A 28 32.43 9.47 5.31
N VAL A 29 31.85 8.58 6.09
CA VAL A 29 31.27 7.33 5.58
C VAL A 29 30.14 7.63 4.58
N TYR A 30 29.24 8.53 4.91
CA TYR A 30 28.16 8.94 4.00
C TYR A 30 28.69 9.44 2.66
N ASN A 31 29.67 10.34 2.66
CA ASN A 31 30.24 10.89 1.43
C ASN A 31 30.95 9.81 0.60
N ARG A 32 31.71 8.92 1.24
CA ARG A 32 32.41 7.83 0.57
C ARG A 32 31.45 6.84 -0.08
N LEU A 33 30.36 6.48 0.60
CA LEU A 33 29.33 5.62 0.00
C LEU A 33 28.67 6.27 -1.21
N ARG A 34 28.41 7.58 -1.16
CA ARG A 34 27.91 8.31 -2.34
C ARG A 34 28.85 8.19 -3.54
N GLU A 35 30.15 8.37 -3.32
CA GLU A 35 31.17 8.26 -4.36
C GLU A 35 31.26 6.85 -4.94
N ILE A 36 31.22 5.81 -4.09
CA ILE A 36 31.25 4.41 -4.51
C ILE A 36 30.04 4.09 -5.39
N HIS A 37 28.84 4.44 -4.95
CA HIS A 37 27.63 4.17 -5.72
C HIS A 37 27.52 5.02 -7.00
N ALA A 38 27.95 6.27 -6.95
CA ALA A 38 28.04 7.10 -8.16
C ALA A 38 28.99 6.49 -9.19
N SER A 39 30.14 6.00 -8.72
CA SER A 39 31.11 5.30 -9.59
C SER A 39 30.55 4.00 -10.15
N ALA A 40 29.81 3.23 -9.34
CA ALA A 40 29.14 2.02 -9.80
C ALA A 40 28.17 2.31 -10.94
N LEU A 41 27.36 3.36 -10.82
CA LEU A 41 26.40 3.76 -11.86
C LEU A 41 27.09 4.21 -13.16
N THR A 42 28.30 4.77 -13.12
CA THR A 42 29.06 5.09 -14.34
C THR A 42 29.52 3.87 -15.11
N LEU A 43 29.63 2.72 -14.43
CA LEU A 43 29.96 1.43 -15.06
C LEU A 43 28.73 0.70 -15.63
N GLY A 44 27.54 1.10 -15.23
CA GLY A 44 26.26 0.56 -15.67
C GLY A 44 25.28 0.31 -14.51
N SER A 45 24.00 0.38 -14.79
CA SER A 45 22.95 0.16 -13.79
C SER A 45 22.94 -1.27 -13.21
N ASP A 46 23.46 -2.25 -13.95
CA ASP A 46 23.58 -3.66 -13.62
C ASP A 46 24.85 -3.97 -12.79
N THR A 47 25.73 -3.00 -12.56
CA THR A 47 26.90 -3.17 -11.72
C THR A 47 26.51 -3.66 -10.34
N ARG A 48 27.07 -4.78 -9.91
CA ARG A 48 26.83 -5.32 -8.57
C ARG A 48 27.67 -4.61 -7.53
N VAL A 49 27.04 -4.08 -6.48
CA VAL A 49 27.72 -3.50 -5.31
C VAL A 49 27.52 -4.44 -4.13
N VAL A 50 28.62 -4.93 -3.57
CA VAL A 50 28.62 -5.92 -2.47
C VAL A 50 29.31 -5.33 -1.25
N TYR A 51 28.61 -5.30 -0.13
CA TYR A 51 29.15 -4.86 1.14
C TYR A 51 29.85 -6.00 1.89
N PRO A 52 30.78 -5.68 2.82
CA PRO A 52 31.39 -6.69 3.66
C PRO A 52 30.36 -7.31 4.61
N PRO A 53 30.41 -8.62 4.89
CA PRO A 53 29.38 -9.30 5.64
C PRO A 53 29.24 -8.79 7.09
N GLY A 54 28.03 -8.47 7.49
CA GLY A 54 27.64 -8.13 8.85
C GLY A 54 28.27 -6.86 9.43
N ALA A 55 28.80 -5.98 8.59
CA ALA A 55 29.46 -4.77 9.06
C ALA A 55 28.47 -3.78 9.69
N THR A 56 28.92 -3.05 10.72
CA THR A 56 28.19 -1.90 11.25
C THR A 56 28.65 -0.63 10.56
N VAL A 57 27.71 0.10 9.98
CA VAL A 57 27.93 1.31 9.18
C VAL A 57 27.30 2.49 9.90
N ASN A 58 28.11 3.36 10.49
CA ASN A 58 27.63 4.59 11.10
C ASN A 58 27.55 5.70 10.06
N ILE A 59 26.39 6.31 9.92
CA ILE A 59 26.13 7.39 8.96
C ILE A 59 25.59 8.61 9.68
N GLU A 60 26.14 9.76 9.36
CA GLU A 60 25.59 11.07 9.72
C GLU A 60 25.19 11.83 8.45
N ILE A 61 23.92 12.21 8.38
CA ILE A 61 23.35 12.91 7.23
C ILE A 61 23.39 14.41 7.53
N PRO A 62 24.17 15.20 6.78
CA PRO A 62 24.28 16.64 6.99
C PRO A 62 23.10 17.41 6.38
N PRO A 63 22.89 18.67 6.75
CA PRO A 63 21.99 19.57 6.04
C PRO A 63 22.36 19.68 4.54
N GLY A 64 21.34 19.67 3.68
CA GLY A 64 21.53 19.72 2.23
C GLY A 64 22.06 18.42 1.60
N ALA A 65 22.04 17.31 2.35
CA ALA A 65 22.46 16.01 1.83
C ALA A 65 21.61 15.57 0.63
N THR A 66 22.22 14.81 -0.27
CA THR A 66 21.55 14.17 -1.39
C THR A 66 21.49 12.66 -1.19
N THR A 67 20.41 12.04 -1.61
CA THR A 67 20.21 10.59 -1.56
C THR A 67 21.35 9.83 -2.24
N ILE A 68 21.77 8.69 -1.70
CA ILE A 68 22.74 7.77 -2.33
C ILE A 68 22.00 7.02 -3.44
N PRO A 69 22.33 7.23 -4.73
CA PRO A 69 21.72 6.51 -5.82
C PRO A 69 22.30 5.10 -5.89
N LEU A 70 21.44 4.08 -6.02
CA LEU A 70 21.86 2.68 -6.09
C LEU A 70 21.88 2.18 -7.53
N THR A 71 22.71 1.17 -7.79
CA THR A 71 22.57 0.27 -8.94
C THR A 71 21.41 -0.69 -8.72
N ASN A 72 20.99 -1.41 -9.76
CA ASN A 72 19.92 -2.40 -9.66
C ASN A 72 20.30 -3.64 -8.82
N ASN A 73 21.56 -3.77 -8.46
CA ASN A 73 22.13 -4.99 -7.87
C ASN A 73 22.97 -4.66 -6.63
N THR A 74 22.34 -4.19 -5.56
CA THR A 74 23.03 -3.86 -4.31
C THR A 74 22.73 -4.89 -3.24
N ASP A 75 23.75 -5.60 -2.79
CA ASP A 75 23.70 -6.56 -1.69
C ASP A 75 24.45 -5.98 -0.47
N PHE A 76 23.68 -5.63 0.55
CA PHE A 76 24.24 -5.11 1.79
C PHE A 76 24.80 -6.21 2.71
N ASN A 77 24.64 -7.47 2.34
CA ASN A 77 25.28 -8.63 2.98
C ASN A 77 25.16 -8.66 4.51
N GLY A 78 23.98 -8.30 5.03
CA GLY A 78 23.69 -8.30 6.47
C GLY A 78 24.26 -7.11 7.24
N CYS A 79 24.69 -6.05 6.58
CA CYS A 79 25.14 -4.84 7.25
C CYS A 79 24.06 -4.18 8.11
N SER A 80 24.51 -3.55 9.21
CA SER A 80 23.67 -2.73 10.07
C SER A 80 24.01 -1.26 9.88
N PHE A 81 23.10 -0.51 9.28
CA PHE A 81 23.24 0.95 9.07
C PHE A 81 22.63 1.68 10.27
N VAL A 82 23.48 2.34 11.02
CA VAL A 82 23.11 3.18 12.17
C VAL A 82 23.12 4.62 11.68
N VAL A 83 21.93 5.21 11.51
CA VAL A 83 21.76 6.47 10.80
C VAL A 83 21.30 7.57 11.74
N LYS A 84 22.10 8.64 11.79
CA LYS A 84 21.79 9.90 12.46
C LYS A 84 21.54 10.98 11.42
N ASN A 85 20.36 11.57 11.43
CA ASN A 85 20.04 12.70 10.55
C ASN A 85 20.14 14.01 11.32
N THR A 86 21.00 14.91 10.89
CA THR A 86 21.15 16.26 11.45
C THR A 86 20.50 17.35 10.59
N SER A 87 19.92 16.96 9.46
CA SER A 87 19.16 17.85 8.58
C SER A 87 17.78 18.17 9.15
N THR A 88 17.21 19.30 8.77
CA THR A 88 15.79 19.65 9.04
C THR A 88 14.83 19.07 8.01
N ASP A 89 15.34 18.54 6.91
CA ASP A 89 14.54 18.11 5.78
C ASP A 89 14.24 16.60 5.82
N LYS A 90 13.15 16.22 5.18
CA LYS A 90 12.82 14.84 4.89
C LYS A 90 13.91 14.25 3.99
N PHE A 91 14.48 13.12 4.40
CA PHE A 91 15.61 12.53 3.71
C PHE A 91 15.43 11.04 3.45
N PHE A 92 15.72 10.61 2.22
CA PHE A 92 15.87 9.21 1.86
C PHE A 92 17.33 8.84 1.75
N LEU A 93 17.77 7.80 2.46
CA LEU A 93 19.15 7.37 2.42
C LEU A 93 19.53 6.83 1.03
N PHE A 94 18.70 5.96 0.47
CA PHE A 94 18.94 5.32 -0.82
C PHE A 94 17.84 5.62 -1.85
N SER A 95 18.22 5.63 -3.13
CA SER A 95 17.27 5.73 -4.23
C SER A 95 17.54 4.79 -5.39
N LEU A 96 16.46 4.29 -5.98
CA LEU A 96 16.38 3.53 -7.22
C LEU A 96 15.41 4.23 -8.17
N ASP A 97 15.63 5.52 -8.45
CA ASP A 97 14.73 6.31 -9.28
C ASP A 97 15.18 6.29 -10.75
N ARG A 98 14.34 5.78 -11.66
CA ARG A 98 14.51 5.89 -13.13
C ARG A 98 13.84 7.15 -13.68
N ARG A 99 12.79 7.61 -13.04
CA ARG A 99 11.98 8.78 -13.46
C ARG A 99 11.85 9.75 -12.29
N SER A 100 12.78 10.67 -12.18
CA SER A 100 12.73 11.75 -11.19
C SER A 100 11.72 12.87 -11.56
N ASP A 101 11.32 12.94 -12.81
CA ASP A 101 10.38 13.92 -13.36
C ASP A 101 8.90 13.57 -13.09
N LEU A 102 8.59 12.31 -12.75
CA LEU A 102 7.24 11.92 -12.34
C LEU A 102 6.98 12.35 -10.90
N GLN A 103 5.92 13.11 -10.72
CA GLN A 103 5.62 13.72 -9.43
C GLN A 103 5.12 12.71 -8.40
N ASP A 104 5.41 13.02 -7.13
CA ASP A 104 5.26 12.15 -5.98
C ASP A 104 3.90 12.20 -5.31
N ASN A 105 3.02 13.10 -5.72
CA ASN A 105 1.85 13.45 -4.94
C ASN A 105 0.58 12.75 -5.43
N GLU A 106 -0.41 12.71 -4.57
CA GLU A 106 -1.79 12.37 -4.90
C GLU A 106 -2.32 13.29 -5.99
N THR A 107 -1.85 14.55 -6.00
CA THR A 107 -2.09 15.55 -7.05
C THR A 107 -1.13 15.41 -8.22
N VAL A 108 -1.64 15.55 -9.43
CA VAL A 108 -0.86 15.54 -10.66
C VAL A 108 -0.68 16.97 -11.16
N ASN A 109 0.56 17.37 -11.40
CA ASN A 109 0.81 18.64 -12.11
C ASN A 109 0.94 18.37 -13.62
N PHE A 110 -0.16 18.54 -14.33
CA PHE A 110 -0.21 18.30 -15.76
C PHE A 110 0.70 19.21 -16.58
N SER A 111 1.03 20.41 -16.11
CA SER A 111 1.97 21.30 -16.81
C SER A 111 3.40 20.73 -16.80
N THR A 112 3.81 20.11 -15.70
CA THR A 112 5.09 19.40 -15.62
C THR A 112 5.07 18.14 -16.49
N LEU A 113 3.99 17.36 -16.44
CA LEU A 113 3.82 16.20 -17.32
C LEU A 113 3.79 16.60 -18.80
N ALA A 114 3.26 17.78 -19.12
CA ALA A 114 3.24 18.28 -20.49
C ALA A 114 4.65 18.46 -21.10
N SER A 115 5.68 18.63 -20.29
CA SER A 115 7.07 18.71 -20.74
C SER A 115 7.84 17.39 -20.68
N ALA A 116 7.21 16.31 -20.20
CA ALA A 116 7.86 15.01 -20.07
C ALA A 116 8.30 14.44 -21.42
N GLU A 117 9.39 13.70 -21.42
CA GLU A 117 9.90 13.01 -22.60
C GLU A 117 9.08 11.74 -22.91
N ARG A 118 9.27 11.19 -24.12
CA ARG A 118 8.69 9.92 -24.57
C ARG A 118 7.17 9.84 -24.45
N LYS A 119 6.49 10.88 -24.92
CA LYS A 119 5.03 10.87 -25.04
C LYS A 119 4.57 9.94 -26.16
N VAL A 120 3.40 9.37 -25.97
CA VAL A 120 2.70 8.59 -26.98
C VAL A 120 1.21 8.90 -26.95
N ASN A 121 0.59 9.05 -28.14
CA ASN A 121 -0.84 9.25 -28.26
C ASN A 121 -1.52 7.89 -28.38
N ILE A 122 -2.34 7.55 -27.41
CA ILE A 122 -3.07 6.29 -27.33
C ILE A 122 -4.50 6.62 -26.92
N ASN A 123 -5.47 6.00 -27.57
CA ASN A 123 -6.87 6.10 -27.13
C ASN A 123 -7.19 5.03 -26.06
N GLY A 124 -8.27 5.26 -25.31
CA GLY A 124 -8.67 4.37 -24.22
C GLY A 124 -8.96 2.93 -24.66
N ASN A 125 -9.51 2.73 -25.86
CA ASN A 125 -9.81 1.38 -26.37
C ASN A 125 -8.54 0.52 -26.55
N VAL A 126 -7.43 1.12 -26.99
CA VAL A 126 -6.14 0.42 -27.10
C VAL A 126 -5.63 0.02 -25.71
N ILE A 127 -5.75 0.94 -24.73
CA ILE A 127 -5.36 0.64 -23.34
C ILE A 127 -6.20 -0.49 -22.79
N ASP A 128 -7.50 -0.46 -22.99
CA ASP A 128 -8.43 -1.46 -22.46
C ASP A 128 -8.28 -2.83 -23.14
N SER A 129 -7.90 -2.85 -24.41
CA SER A 129 -7.61 -4.09 -25.13
C SER A 129 -6.34 -4.80 -24.61
N GLY A 130 -5.38 -4.02 -24.11
CA GLY A 130 -4.05 -4.49 -23.73
C GLY A 130 -3.16 -4.86 -24.92
N ASP A 131 -3.59 -4.55 -26.14
CA ASP A 131 -2.84 -4.80 -27.37
C ASP A 131 -2.29 -3.48 -27.94
N PHE A 132 -0.98 -3.31 -27.81
CA PHE A 132 -0.21 -2.15 -28.27
C PHE A 132 0.62 -2.45 -29.51
N SER A 133 0.40 -3.56 -30.19
CA SER A 133 1.17 -3.98 -31.36
C SER A 133 1.10 -2.97 -32.51
N SER A 134 0.01 -2.23 -32.61
CA SER A 134 -0.19 -1.13 -33.59
C SER A 134 0.47 0.19 -33.20
N VAL A 135 1.01 0.31 -31.99
CA VAL A 135 1.66 1.51 -31.47
C VAL A 135 3.17 1.37 -31.60
N PRO A 136 3.85 2.00 -32.59
CA PRO A 136 5.25 1.72 -32.89
C PRO A 136 6.20 1.85 -31.69
N ALA A 137 5.96 2.82 -30.80
CA ALA A 137 6.79 3.03 -29.61
C ALA A 137 6.67 1.93 -28.56
N LEU A 138 5.61 1.11 -28.61
CA LEU A 138 5.28 0.11 -27.60
C LEU A 138 5.24 -1.32 -28.14
N SER A 139 5.39 -1.49 -29.45
CA SER A 139 5.16 -2.76 -30.15
C SER A 139 6.25 -3.82 -29.94
N GLN A 140 7.43 -3.44 -29.45
CA GLN A 140 8.56 -4.35 -29.29
C GLN A 140 9.30 -4.11 -27.98
N GLY A 141 9.90 -5.16 -27.44
CA GLY A 141 10.67 -5.17 -26.20
C GLY A 141 9.83 -4.92 -24.96
N HIS A 142 10.48 -4.59 -23.88
CA HIS A 142 9.84 -4.32 -22.59
C HIS A 142 9.66 -2.82 -22.39
N LYS A 143 8.43 -2.40 -22.14
CA LYS A 143 8.08 -1.00 -21.90
C LYS A 143 7.27 -0.85 -20.63
N LEU A 144 7.44 0.27 -19.97
CA LEU A 144 6.60 0.71 -18.86
C LEU A 144 5.78 1.90 -19.32
N LEU A 145 4.47 1.75 -19.39
CA LEU A 145 3.53 2.78 -19.82
C LEU A 145 2.87 3.43 -18.62
N TYR A 146 2.92 4.74 -18.56
CA TYR A 146 2.25 5.56 -17.56
C TYR A 146 1.03 6.23 -18.20
N VAL A 147 -0.14 5.99 -17.65
CA VAL A 147 -1.42 6.52 -18.15
C VAL A 147 -2.00 7.49 -17.13
N TYR A 148 -2.36 8.69 -17.57
CA TYR A 148 -3.05 9.69 -16.76
C TYR A 148 -4.28 10.19 -17.51
N ASP A 149 -5.41 10.22 -16.80
CA ASP A 149 -6.64 10.86 -17.24
C ASP A 149 -6.66 12.29 -16.67
N PRO A 150 -6.65 13.33 -17.49
CA PRO A 150 -6.64 14.71 -17.02
C PRO A 150 -8.00 15.18 -16.47
N ASN A 151 -9.03 14.37 -16.59
CA ASN A 151 -10.32 14.67 -16.00
C ASN A 151 -10.31 14.35 -14.50
N VAL A 152 -10.84 15.25 -13.69
CA VAL A 152 -10.98 15.03 -12.25
C VAL A 152 -11.90 13.83 -12.04
N TRP A 153 -11.37 12.81 -11.37
CA TRP A 153 -12.13 11.61 -11.04
C TRP A 153 -12.85 11.75 -9.69
N SER A 154 -12.19 12.40 -8.73
CA SER A 154 -12.70 12.56 -7.38
C SER A 154 -12.13 13.82 -6.74
N ILE A 155 -12.87 14.39 -5.80
CA ILE A 155 -12.41 15.50 -4.96
C ILE A 155 -12.41 15.00 -3.52
N GLY A 156 -11.32 15.22 -2.78
CA GLY A 156 -11.29 14.70 -1.42
C GLY A 156 -10.06 15.09 -0.63
N GLY A 157 -9.68 14.22 0.27
CA GLY A 157 -8.65 14.47 1.28
C GLY A 157 -9.22 15.10 2.55
N VAL A 158 -8.38 15.24 3.56
CA VAL A 158 -8.78 15.82 4.87
C VAL A 158 -9.33 17.24 4.75
N SER A 159 -8.91 17.99 3.75
CA SER A 159 -9.38 19.35 3.46
C SER A 159 -10.61 19.40 2.55
N GLY A 160 -11.03 18.29 1.94
CA GLY A 160 -12.13 18.25 0.96
C GLY A 160 -11.84 18.98 -0.37
N THR A 161 -10.58 19.33 -0.65
CA THR A 161 -10.20 20.17 -1.81
C THR A 161 -9.18 19.50 -2.74
N LEU A 162 -8.75 18.28 -2.45
CA LEU A 162 -7.75 17.58 -3.23
C LEU A 162 -8.39 16.97 -4.48
N GLU A 163 -8.00 17.44 -5.65
CA GLU A 163 -8.39 16.83 -6.92
C GLU A 163 -7.60 15.55 -7.16
N VAL A 164 -8.30 14.43 -7.35
CA VAL A 164 -7.73 13.13 -7.63
C VAL A 164 -7.99 12.76 -9.08
N TYR A 165 -6.94 12.38 -9.78
CA TYR A 165 -6.97 12.01 -11.19
C TYR A 165 -6.68 10.52 -11.34
N ARG A 166 -7.40 9.86 -12.26
CA ARG A 166 -7.15 8.46 -12.58
C ARG A 166 -5.76 8.31 -13.18
N ARG A 167 -5.04 7.29 -12.72
CA ARG A 167 -3.74 6.92 -13.27
C ARG A 167 -3.52 5.43 -13.14
N ASP A 168 -2.84 4.88 -14.11
CA ASP A 168 -2.44 3.47 -14.12
C ASP A 168 -1.00 3.34 -14.62
N ILE A 169 -0.39 2.21 -14.29
CA ILE A 169 0.90 1.80 -14.80
C ILE A 169 0.78 0.42 -15.42
N ILE A 170 1.29 0.27 -16.65
CA ILE A 170 1.14 -0.95 -17.41
C ILE A 170 2.52 -1.41 -17.92
N HIS A 171 2.91 -2.62 -17.57
CA HIS A 171 4.07 -3.27 -18.17
C HIS A 171 3.65 -3.91 -19.49
N ILE A 172 4.37 -3.61 -20.55
CA ILE A 172 4.13 -4.11 -21.91
C ILE A 172 5.34 -4.90 -22.35
N VAL A 173 5.11 -6.10 -22.87
CA VAL A 173 6.13 -6.98 -23.45
C VAL A 173 5.72 -7.28 -24.88
N ASP A 174 6.55 -6.90 -25.84
CA ASP A 174 6.33 -7.10 -27.27
C ASP A 174 4.91 -6.70 -27.72
N GLY A 175 4.48 -5.53 -27.32
CA GLY A 175 3.16 -5.00 -27.63
C GLY A 175 1.99 -5.54 -26.82
N GLN A 176 2.22 -6.44 -25.85
CA GLN A 176 1.15 -7.02 -25.04
C GLN A 176 1.25 -6.59 -23.58
N ALA A 177 0.14 -6.07 -23.04
CA ALA A 177 0.04 -5.67 -21.63
C ALA A 177 0.13 -6.90 -20.72
N GLN A 178 0.91 -6.78 -19.65
CA GLN A 178 1.05 -7.79 -18.61
C GLN A 178 0.09 -7.53 -17.42
N SER A 179 -0.60 -6.40 -17.42
CA SER A 179 -1.63 -6.05 -16.44
C SER A 179 -2.74 -5.24 -17.12
N LYS A 180 -3.93 -5.27 -16.54
CA LYS A 180 -5.06 -4.45 -16.99
C LYS A 180 -5.12 -3.16 -16.16
N PRO A 181 -5.70 -2.08 -16.71
CA PRO A 181 -5.98 -0.90 -15.91
C PRO A 181 -7.02 -1.20 -14.82
N ILE A 182 -7.04 -0.42 -13.76
CA ILE A 182 -8.01 -0.53 -12.65
C ILE A 182 -9.44 -0.40 -13.16
N ARG A 183 -9.65 0.53 -14.09
CA ARG A 183 -10.94 0.73 -14.76
C ARG A 183 -10.73 1.03 -16.24
N PRO A 184 -11.70 0.67 -17.10
CA PRO A 184 -11.62 0.99 -18.53
C PRO A 184 -11.44 2.47 -18.81
N TYR A 185 -10.71 2.76 -19.88
CA TYR A 185 -10.43 4.11 -20.41
C TYR A 185 -11.18 4.42 -21.70
N ALA A 186 -12.04 3.53 -22.19
CA ALA A 186 -12.73 3.68 -23.48
C ALA A 186 -13.44 5.03 -23.66
N GLU A 187 -14.00 5.56 -22.56
CA GLU A 187 -14.72 6.84 -22.55
C GLU A 187 -13.82 8.05 -22.22
N ALA A 188 -12.56 7.83 -21.92
CA ALA A 188 -11.65 8.91 -21.54
C ALA A 188 -11.15 9.67 -22.77
N SER A 189 -11.11 10.97 -22.66
CA SER A 189 -10.60 11.86 -23.69
C SER A 189 -9.30 12.54 -23.23
N ASN A 190 -8.42 12.82 -24.19
CA ASN A 190 -7.17 13.57 -23.96
C ASN A 190 -6.22 12.90 -22.96
N LEU A 191 -6.15 11.57 -22.96
CA LEU A 191 -5.22 10.83 -22.12
C LEU A 191 -3.79 11.30 -22.31
N MET A 192 -3.05 11.41 -21.21
CA MET A 192 -1.63 11.72 -21.22
C MET A 192 -0.86 10.43 -20.94
N CYS A 193 -0.16 9.94 -21.97
CA CYS A 193 0.59 8.69 -21.88
C CYS A 193 2.07 8.93 -22.12
N PHE A 194 2.89 8.31 -21.27
CA PHE A 194 4.36 8.34 -21.34
C PHE A 194 4.88 6.92 -21.23
N TRP A 195 6.06 6.67 -21.74
CA TRP A 195 6.64 5.34 -21.67
C TRP A 195 8.15 5.36 -21.41
N ASP A 196 8.66 4.29 -20.84
CA ASP A 196 10.09 4.04 -20.69
C ASP A 196 10.47 2.66 -21.21
N GLU A 197 11.68 2.54 -21.71
CA GLU A 197 12.29 1.24 -21.96
C GLU A 197 12.71 0.62 -20.63
N VAL A 198 12.42 -0.66 -20.51
CA VAL A 198 12.84 -1.47 -19.38
C VAL A 198 13.76 -2.56 -19.92
N PRO A 199 14.98 -2.71 -19.37
CA PRO A 199 15.83 -3.83 -19.73
C PRO A 199 15.11 -5.15 -19.44
N SER A 200 15.13 -6.08 -20.38
CA SER A 200 14.36 -7.33 -20.31
C SER A 200 14.81 -8.29 -19.19
N GLU A 201 16.00 -8.10 -18.67
CA GLU A 201 16.65 -9.03 -17.75
C GLU A 201 16.84 -8.48 -16.32
N GLU A 202 16.42 -7.24 -16.05
CA GLU A 202 16.66 -6.61 -14.77
C GLU A 202 15.49 -6.78 -13.81
N SER A 203 15.74 -7.50 -12.71
CA SER A 203 14.95 -7.40 -11.48
C SER A 203 15.79 -6.72 -10.43
N PRO A 204 15.61 -5.40 -10.22
CA PRO A 204 16.40 -4.67 -9.23
C PRO A 204 16.25 -5.30 -7.85
N THR A 205 17.36 -5.44 -7.11
CA THR A 205 17.35 -6.00 -5.75
C THR A 205 17.85 -4.99 -4.74
N PHE A 206 17.18 -4.95 -3.60
CA PHE A 206 17.57 -4.21 -2.42
C PHE A 206 17.41 -5.13 -1.21
N GLU A 207 18.52 -5.65 -0.69
CA GLU A 207 18.40 -6.77 0.24
C GLU A 207 19.50 -6.86 1.32
N ASN A 208 19.18 -7.65 2.37
CA ASN A 208 20.13 -8.06 3.41
C ASN A 208 20.65 -6.89 4.26
N LEU A 209 19.74 -6.10 4.83
CA LEU A 209 20.09 -4.87 5.55
C LEU A 209 19.31 -4.75 6.87
N THR A 210 20.00 -4.31 7.92
CA THR A 210 19.38 -3.74 9.11
C THR A 210 19.53 -2.21 9.09
N PHE A 211 18.42 -1.49 9.23
CA PHE A 211 18.37 -0.03 9.25
C PHE A 211 17.93 0.47 10.62
N ILE A 212 18.83 1.17 11.32
CA ILE A 212 18.61 1.68 12.68
C ILE A 212 18.68 3.20 12.65
N ARG A 213 17.59 3.84 13.05
CA ARG A 213 17.54 5.30 13.19
C ARG A 213 17.85 5.69 14.63
N THR A 214 18.82 6.57 14.82
CA THR A 214 19.31 6.96 16.16
C THR A 214 19.03 8.41 16.52
N SER A 215 18.47 9.21 15.61
CA SER A 215 18.29 10.63 15.90
C SER A 215 17.04 10.90 16.73
N SER A 216 17.22 11.71 17.76
CA SER A 216 16.16 12.33 18.54
C SER A 216 15.49 13.50 17.82
N SER A 217 15.84 13.74 16.55
CA SER A 217 15.35 14.89 15.80
C SER A 217 13.93 14.68 15.29
N THR A 218 13.23 15.78 15.12
CA THR A 218 11.89 15.83 14.50
C THR A 218 11.90 15.48 13.00
N GLN A 219 13.04 15.05 12.49
CA GLN A 219 13.30 14.90 11.07
C GLN A 219 13.04 13.49 10.57
N GLN A 220 12.39 13.42 9.44
CA GLN A 220 11.98 12.17 8.81
C GLN A 220 13.17 11.60 8.01
N THR A 221 13.73 10.50 8.50
CA THR A 221 14.77 9.74 7.80
C THR A 221 14.18 8.44 7.28
N HIS A 222 14.17 8.29 5.98
CA HIS A 222 13.62 7.14 5.26
C HIS A 222 14.76 6.28 4.71
N LEU A 223 14.50 4.99 4.53
CA LEU A 223 15.49 4.06 4.01
C LEU A 223 15.61 4.13 2.48
N LEU A 224 14.50 3.92 1.78
CA LEU A 224 14.50 3.71 0.35
C LEU A 224 13.40 4.50 -0.34
N LYS A 225 13.73 5.14 -1.44
CA LYS A 225 12.75 5.54 -2.47
C LYS A 225 13.07 4.85 -3.79
N ALA A 226 12.03 4.44 -4.52
CA ALA A 226 12.19 3.88 -5.86
C ALA A 226 11.05 4.35 -6.77
N CYS A 227 11.36 4.57 -8.05
CA CYS A 227 10.41 5.02 -9.05
C CYS A 227 10.70 4.39 -10.41
N GLY A 228 9.63 3.97 -11.12
CA GLY A 228 9.75 3.45 -12.48
C GLY A 228 10.40 2.08 -12.56
N GLN A 229 10.22 1.22 -11.57
CA GLN A 229 10.86 -0.09 -11.50
C GLN A 229 9.95 -1.20 -12.04
N VAL A 230 10.57 -2.20 -12.65
CA VAL A 230 9.94 -3.45 -13.05
C VAL A 230 10.63 -4.60 -12.32
N GLY A 231 9.87 -5.41 -11.59
CA GLY A 231 10.41 -6.57 -10.89
C GLY A 231 11.25 -6.24 -9.65
N LEU A 232 11.13 -5.04 -9.07
CA LEU A 232 11.88 -4.66 -7.87
C LEU A 232 11.65 -5.66 -6.73
N GLN A 233 12.74 -6.15 -6.15
CA GLN A 233 12.75 -7.08 -5.03
C GLN A 233 13.40 -6.41 -3.80
N VAL A 234 12.59 -6.23 -2.77
CA VAL A 234 13.00 -5.66 -1.48
C VAL A 234 12.94 -6.79 -0.45
N ARG A 235 14.08 -7.26 0.02
CA ARG A 235 14.14 -8.52 0.79
C ARG A 235 15.03 -8.45 2.03
N ASN A 236 14.68 -9.28 3.03
CA ASN A 236 15.54 -9.53 4.19
C ASN A 236 15.96 -8.23 4.89
N LEU A 237 14.97 -7.38 5.19
CA LEU A 237 15.21 -6.11 5.85
C LEU A 237 14.69 -6.14 7.28
N CYS A 238 15.47 -5.54 8.16
CA CYS A 238 15.02 -5.18 9.50
C CYS A 238 15.11 -3.66 9.66
N ILE A 239 13.99 -3.01 9.89
CA ILE A 239 13.90 -1.56 10.06
C ILE A 239 13.52 -1.29 11.52
N PHE A 240 14.42 -0.64 12.24
CA PHE A 240 14.26 -0.39 13.65
C PHE A 240 14.36 1.11 13.96
N THR A 241 13.38 1.62 14.70
CA THR A 241 13.40 2.97 15.24
C THR A 241 13.38 2.85 16.77
N PRO A 242 14.44 3.29 17.46
CA PRO A 242 14.44 3.30 18.93
C PRO A 242 13.28 4.13 19.47
N ARG A 243 12.69 3.64 20.51
CA ARG A 243 11.66 4.36 21.26
C ARG A 243 12.32 5.52 22.01
N GLU A 244 11.78 6.73 21.88
CA GLU A 244 12.19 7.85 22.73
C GLU A 244 11.44 7.78 24.07
N ASP A 245 12.10 7.25 25.09
CA ASP A 245 11.52 7.16 26.44
C ASP A 245 11.48 8.50 27.20
N THR A 246 12.05 9.55 26.64
CA THR A 246 12.30 10.82 27.33
C THR A 246 11.21 11.89 27.12
N ILE A 247 10.14 11.58 26.40
CA ILE A 247 9.07 12.56 26.17
C ILE A 247 8.00 12.39 27.24
N PRO A 248 7.66 13.44 28.03
CA PRO A 248 6.77 13.34 29.18
C PRO A 248 5.29 13.04 28.87
N ASP A 249 4.94 12.83 27.64
CA ASP A 249 3.59 12.50 27.24
C ASP A 249 3.41 10.99 27.24
N GLU A 250 2.34 10.49 27.81
CA GLU A 250 2.07 9.07 28.11
C GLU A 250 2.09 8.13 26.89
N ARG A 251 2.33 8.64 25.68
CA ARG A 251 2.37 7.87 24.44
C ARG A 251 3.79 7.74 23.91
N PRO A 252 4.25 6.51 23.63
CA PRO A 252 5.53 6.34 22.97
C PRO A 252 5.51 7.04 21.61
N ARG A 253 6.47 7.90 21.38
CA ARG A 253 6.63 8.61 20.12
C ARG A 253 7.79 8.00 19.36
N TYR A 254 7.48 7.44 18.21
CA TYR A 254 8.47 6.92 17.29
C TYR A 254 8.79 7.98 16.24
N LEU A 255 10.04 8.06 15.88
CA LEU A 255 10.46 9.02 14.87
C LEU A 255 10.23 8.41 13.49
N ASN A 256 9.36 9.01 12.72
CA ASN A 256 9.30 8.88 11.27
C ASN A 256 8.20 8.05 10.64
N ASP A 257 7.71 8.68 9.63
CA ASP A 257 6.76 8.30 8.62
C ASP A 257 7.51 7.73 7.39
N GLN A 258 7.00 6.68 6.77
CA GLN A 258 7.41 6.19 5.45
C GLN A 258 8.87 5.71 5.30
N CYS A 259 9.21 4.57 5.87
CA CYS A 259 10.55 4.00 5.72
C CYS A 259 10.89 3.61 4.28
N ILE A 260 9.93 3.10 3.54
CA ILE A 260 10.07 2.64 2.15
C ILE A 260 9.00 3.32 1.30
N TYR A 261 9.43 3.97 0.22
CA TYR A 261 8.58 4.72 -0.67
C TYR A 261 8.76 4.27 -2.12
N ILE A 262 7.78 3.55 -2.66
CA ILE A 262 7.82 3.01 -4.02
C ILE A 262 6.72 3.67 -4.86
N ARG A 263 7.09 4.07 -6.07
CA ARG A 263 6.20 4.77 -7.00
C ARG A 263 6.30 4.19 -8.40
N HIS A 264 5.19 4.26 -9.13
CA HIS A 264 5.16 3.99 -10.57
C HIS A 264 5.92 2.72 -10.94
N SER A 265 5.64 1.61 -10.26
CA SER A 265 6.40 0.37 -10.42
C SER A 265 5.47 -0.83 -10.60
N VAL A 266 5.96 -1.86 -11.25
CA VAL A 266 5.21 -3.09 -11.49
C VAL A 266 5.99 -4.32 -11.03
N ASN A 267 5.26 -5.38 -10.67
CA ASN A 267 5.84 -6.66 -10.23
C ASN A 267 6.79 -6.50 -9.03
N THR A 268 6.41 -5.66 -8.06
CA THR A 268 7.22 -5.39 -6.86
C THR A 268 7.04 -6.49 -5.83
N LEU A 269 8.15 -7.01 -5.30
CA LEU A 269 8.15 -7.99 -4.21
C LEU A 269 8.77 -7.39 -2.95
N PHE A 270 8.03 -7.47 -1.84
CA PHE A 270 8.54 -7.27 -0.48
C PHE A 270 8.55 -8.61 0.24
N GLU A 271 9.71 -9.05 0.71
CA GLU A 271 9.85 -10.39 1.30
C GLU A 271 10.74 -10.40 2.53
N ASN A 272 10.28 -11.07 3.61
CA ASN A 272 11.05 -11.21 4.85
C ASN A 272 11.46 -9.84 5.42
N ILE A 273 10.51 -8.97 5.64
CA ILE A 273 10.76 -7.63 6.15
C ILE A 273 10.16 -7.50 7.54
N CYS A 274 10.98 -7.06 8.49
CA CYS A 274 10.55 -6.67 9.81
C CYS A 274 10.63 -5.15 9.96
N VAL A 275 9.50 -4.51 10.29
CA VAL A 275 9.46 -3.07 10.55
C VAL A 275 8.95 -2.83 11.95
N ASN A 276 9.72 -2.10 12.72
CA ASN A 276 9.37 -1.72 14.08
C ASN A 276 9.45 -0.20 14.26
N GLY A 277 8.36 0.38 14.75
CA GLY A 277 8.34 1.77 15.18
C GLY A 277 8.34 2.82 14.07
N THR A 278 7.31 2.85 13.23
CA THR A 278 7.08 3.97 12.31
C THR A 278 6.03 4.93 12.87
N TYR A 279 6.46 6.06 13.40
CA TYR A 279 5.58 7.03 14.03
C TYR A 279 5.95 8.45 13.63
N SER A 280 4.97 9.24 13.22
CA SER A 280 5.18 10.67 12.97
C SER A 280 4.92 11.48 14.23
N ARG A 281 5.87 12.34 14.59
CA ARG A 281 5.79 13.17 15.79
C ARG A 281 4.75 14.29 15.66
N SER A 282 4.50 14.78 14.47
CA SER A 282 3.64 15.94 14.24
C SER A 282 2.15 15.62 14.27
N ASN A 283 1.75 14.44 13.78
CA ASN A 283 0.35 14.07 13.61
C ASN A 283 -0.01 12.70 14.18
N GLN A 284 0.94 12.02 14.80
CA GLN A 284 0.75 10.66 15.33
C GLN A 284 0.39 9.60 14.27
N HIS A 285 0.57 9.91 12.99
CA HIS A 285 0.33 9.02 11.88
C HIS A 285 1.66 8.62 11.24
N GLY A 286 1.90 7.35 11.05
CA GLY A 286 3.10 6.83 10.41
C GLY A 286 2.83 5.53 9.67
N TYR A 287 3.35 5.43 8.46
CA TYR A 287 3.31 4.22 7.65
C TYR A 287 4.71 3.70 7.38
N ALA A 288 4.92 2.40 7.48
CA ALA A 288 6.20 1.80 7.12
C ALA A 288 6.45 1.85 5.61
N PHE A 289 5.41 1.58 4.84
CA PHE A 289 5.44 1.56 3.39
C PHE A 289 4.46 2.58 2.82
N ARG A 290 4.93 3.37 1.87
CA ARG A 290 4.07 4.18 1.01
C ARG A 290 4.22 3.72 -0.43
N MET A 291 3.10 3.37 -1.04
CA MET A 291 3.04 2.84 -2.39
C MET A 291 2.12 3.70 -3.24
N ILE A 292 2.59 4.19 -4.37
CA ILE A 292 1.79 5.04 -5.26
C ILE A 292 1.89 4.55 -6.70
N ASN A 293 0.76 4.22 -7.29
CA ASN A 293 0.65 3.77 -8.68
C ASN A 293 1.51 2.53 -8.95
N LEU A 294 1.16 1.42 -8.30
CA LEU A 294 1.82 0.14 -8.49
C LEU A 294 0.84 -0.89 -9.06
N ALA A 295 1.37 -1.80 -9.89
CA ALA A 295 0.63 -2.97 -10.35
C ALA A 295 1.39 -4.26 -10.02
N ASN A 296 0.65 -5.32 -9.66
CA ASN A 296 1.20 -6.64 -9.31
C ASN A 296 2.21 -6.58 -8.15
N THR A 297 1.78 -6.08 -7.00
CA THR A 297 2.62 -6.00 -5.79
C THR A 297 2.39 -7.23 -4.92
N THR A 298 3.48 -7.84 -4.47
CA THR A 298 3.44 -8.95 -3.51
C THR A 298 4.18 -8.58 -2.23
N MET A 299 3.54 -8.80 -1.09
CA MET A 299 4.17 -8.74 0.23
C MET A 299 4.14 -10.14 0.85
N ARG A 300 5.30 -10.71 1.16
CA ARG A 300 5.43 -12.04 1.74
C ARG A 300 6.23 -12.01 3.03
N ASN A 301 5.68 -12.60 4.10
CA ASN A 301 6.33 -12.63 5.41
C ASN A 301 6.81 -11.23 5.85
N VAL A 302 5.95 -10.22 5.70
CA VAL A 302 6.19 -8.87 6.19
C VAL A 302 5.56 -8.76 7.58
N GLN A 303 6.38 -8.37 8.55
CA GLN A 303 5.96 -8.17 9.93
C GLN A 303 6.15 -6.72 10.30
N GLY A 304 5.15 -6.11 10.90
CA GLY A 304 5.31 -4.74 11.31
C GLY A 304 4.20 -4.23 12.20
N ASP A 305 4.63 -3.38 13.10
CA ASP A 305 3.79 -2.45 13.81
C ASP A 305 4.18 -1.03 13.37
N GLY A 306 3.21 -0.27 13.04
CA GLY A 306 3.39 1.15 12.76
C GLY A 306 2.35 1.92 13.54
N ALA A 307 2.59 3.17 13.84
CA ALA A 307 1.65 3.95 14.65
C ALA A 307 0.26 4.03 14.04
N TRP A 308 0.19 4.31 12.76
CA TRP A 308 -1.08 4.36 12.05
C TRP A 308 -1.33 3.07 11.25
N GLY A 309 -0.33 2.60 10.54
CA GLY A 309 -0.40 1.38 9.76
C GLY A 309 0.92 1.00 9.13
N VAL A 310 1.02 -0.25 8.71
CA VAL A 310 2.24 -0.70 8.03
C VAL A 310 2.28 -0.18 6.61
N GLN A 311 1.15 -0.15 5.91
CA GLN A 311 1.11 0.21 4.50
C GLN A 311 0.06 1.27 4.22
N CYS A 312 0.45 2.28 3.44
CA CYS A 312 -0.41 3.26 2.80
C CYS A 312 -0.29 3.14 1.28
N GLY A 313 -1.41 2.94 0.59
CA GLY A 313 -1.45 2.74 -0.85
C GLY A 313 -2.44 3.62 -1.58
N PHE A 314 -1.99 4.13 -2.74
CA PHE A 314 -2.79 4.93 -3.66
C PHE A 314 -2.60 4.37 -5.07
N PHE A 315 -3.67 4.22 -5.82
CA PHE A 315 -3.61 3.75 -7.22
C PHE A 315 -2.92 2.38 -7.33
N LEU A 316 -3.29 1.46 -6.44
CA LEU A 316 -2.74 0.11 -6.43
C LEU A 316 -3.63 -0.84 -7.22
N ASN A 317 -3.00 -1.64 -8.06
CA ASN A 317 -3.67 -2.65 -8.87
C ASN A 317 -3.05 -4.02 -8.63
N THR A 318 -3.84 -4.98 -8.23
CA THR A 318 -3.43 -6.35 -7.95
C THR A 318 -2.36 -6.44 -6.87
N VAL A 319 -2.79 -6.53 -5.63
CA VAL A 319 -1.92 -6.63 -4.45
C VAL A 319 -2.15 -7.95 -3.74
N THR A 320 -1.08 -8.67 -3.46
CA THR A 320 -1.13 -9.91 -2.69
C THR A 320 -0.29 -9.80 -1.42
N LEU A 321 -0.91 -10.12 -0.27
CA LEU A 321 -0.22 -10.31 0.99
C LEU A 321 -0.30 -11.78 1.39
N ASP A 322 0.84 -12.40 1.71
CA ASP A 322 0.90 -13.80 2.14
C ASP A 322 1.80 -13.97 3.37
N GLY A 323 1.25 -14.57 4.44
CA GLY A 323 1.98 -14.82 5.68
C GLY A 323 2.40 -13.54 6.43
N CYS A 324 1.73 -12.42 6.22
CA CYS A 324 2.08 -11.14 6.83
C CYS A 324 1.45 -10.98 8.22
N THR A 325 2.16 -10.29 9.12
CA THR A 325 1.63 -9.87 10.42
C THR A 325 1.67 -8.35 10.50
N LEU A 326 0.52 -7.70 10.42
CA LEU A 326 0.39 -6.26 10.29
C LEU A 326 -0.60 -5.73 11.31
N ASN A 327 -0.42 -4.48 11.74
CA ASN A 327 -1.45 -3.82 12.54
C ASN A 327 -2.57 -3.23 11.66
N ARG A 328 -2.23 -2.74 10.47
CA ARG A 328 -3.18 -2.11 9.55
C ARG A 328 -2.61 -2.10 8.13
N PHE A 329 -3.51 -2.22 7.17
CA PHE A 329 -3.24 -2.07 5.74
C PHE A 329 -4.27 -1.10 5.15
N ASP A 330 -3.82 -0.06 4.45
CA ASP A 330 -4.70 0.96 3.91
C ASP A 330 -4.68 1.05 2.38
N CYS A 331 -5.88 1.25 1.85
CA CYS A 331 -6.17 1.45 0.45
C CYS A 331 -6.88 2.80 0.31
N HIS A 332 -6.12 3.87 0.03
CA HIS A 332 -6.66 5.22 0.14
C HIS A 332 -7.56 5.62 -1.02
N CYS A 333 -7.09 5.54 -2.26
CA CYS A 333 -7.96 5.84 -3.39
C CYS A 333 -7.55 5.11 -4.65
N TYR A 334 -8.53 4.84 -5.49
CA TYR A 334 -8.38 4.23 -6.81
C TYR A 334 -7.51 2.99 -6.78
N CYS A 335 -7.93 1.98 -6.03
CA CYS A 335 -7.23 0.72 -5.88
C CYS A 335 -8.14 -0.44 -6.31
N ALA A 336 -7.54 -1.57 -6.73
CA ALA A 336 -8.29 -2.76 -7.12
C ALA A 336 -7.55 -4.06 -6.81
N ASP A 337 -8.32 -5.13 -6.62
CA ASP A 337 -7.90 -6.51 -6.61
C ASP A 337 -6.86 -6.86 -5.54
N PHE A 338 -7.35 -6.96 -4.30
CA PHE A 338 -6.52 -7.33 -3.15
C PHE A 338 -6.76 -8.75 -2.70
N THR A 339 -5.67 -9.49 -2.45
CA THR A 339 -5.69 -10.84 -1.88
C THR A 339 -4.83 -10.90 -0.64
N TYR A 340 -5.41 -11.36 0.47
CA TYR A 340 -4.73 -11.57 1.74
C TYR A 340 -4.81 -13.06 2.09
N ARG A 341 -3.68 -13.71 2.29
CA ARG A 341 -3.61 -15.12 2.65
C ARG A 341 -2.74 -15.33 3.87
N ASN A 342 -3.19 -16.18 4.80
CA ASN A 342 -2.41 -16.56 5.98
C ASN A 342 -1.93 -15.34 6.79
N CYS A 343 -2.65 -14.22 6.74
CA CYS A 343 -2.24 -12.98 7.39
C CYS A 343 -2.83 -12.85 8.79
N THR A 344 -2.08 -12.20 9.67
CA THR A 344 -2.56 -11.77 10.98
C THR A 344 -2.62 -10.25 11.04
N PHE A 345 -3.82 -9.72 11.31
CA PHE A 345 -4.02 -8.30 11.58
C PHE A 345 -4.17 -8.14 13.09
N LYS A 346 -3.18 -7.51 13.72
CA LYS A 346 -3.16 -7.31 15.17
C LYS A 346 -3.04 -5.83 15.49
N THR A 347 -4.06 -5.29 16.11
CA THR A 347 -4.02 -3.91 16.58
C THR A 347 -3.29 -3.83 17.91
N ASP A 348 -2.16 -3.14 17.96
CA ASP A 348 -1.50 -2.84 19.23
C ASP A 348 -2.18 -1.63 19.88
N MET A 349 -2.89 -1.90 20.98
CA MET A 349 -3.64 -0.87 21.71
C MET A 349 -2.78 0.00 22.62
N THR A 350 -1.54 -0.40 22.87
CA THR A 350 -0.66 0.34 23.80
C THR A 350 -0.10 1.60 23.16
N HIS A 351 -0.11 1.67 21.83
CA HIS A 351 0.56 2.72 21.06
C HIS A 351 -0.39 3.59 20.21
N TYR A 352 -1.69 3.25 20.14
CA TYR A 352 -2.61 3.85 19.16
C TYR A 352 -3.76 4.60 19.79
N SER A 353 -4.15 5.68 19.09
CA SER A 353 -5.39 6.37 19.36
C SER A 353 -6.59 5.44 19.13
N SER A 354 -7.74 5.81 19.69
CA SER A 354 -9.00 5.08 19.58
C SER A 354 -9.50 4.84 18.14
N GLU A 355 -8.82 5.37 17.13
CA GLU A 355 -9.28 5.43 15.73
C GLU A 355 -8.63 4.39 14.79
N SER A 356 -7.73 3.53 15.28
CA SER A 356 -7.11 2.55 14.39
C SER A 356 -8.12 1.44 13.98
N CYS A 357 -8.03 1.01 12.75
CA CYS A 357 -8.83 -0.06 12.15
C CYS A 357 -7.91 -1.11 11.53
N SER A 358 -8.42 -2.30 11.23
CA SER A 358 -7.61 -3.33 10.56
C SER A 358 -7.30 -2.96 9.11
N CYS A 359 -8.20 -2.27 8.45
CA CYS A 359 -8.04 -1.79 7.09
C CYS A 359 -8.94 -0.57 6.87
N GLN A 360 -8.41 0.45 6.21
CA GLN A 360 -9.20 1.57 5.71
C GLN A 360 -9.22 1.52 4.18
N VAL A 361 -10.44 1.58 3.64
CA VAL A 361 -10.68 1.60 2.19
C VAL A 361 -11.39 2.89 1.86
N ALA A 362 -10.78 3.72 1.02
CA ALA A 362 -11.38 4.99 0.57
C ALA A 362 -11.78 4.91 -0.87
N CYS A 363 -11.80 4.11 -1.65
CA CYS A 363 -12.28 3.89 -3.02
C CYS A 363 -11.58 2.67 -3.61
N ALA A 364 -12.24 1.54 -3.55
CA ALA A 364 -11.75 0.31 -4.14
C ALA A 364 -12.69 -0.23 -5.21
N TYR A 365 -12.11 -0.99 -6.12
CA TYR A 365 -12.80 -1.70 -7.18
C TYR A 365 -12.41 -3.18 -7.15
N GLY A 366 -13.10 -4.00 -7.96
CA GLY A 366 -12.82 -5.41 -8.06
C GLY A 366 -13.12 -6.16 -6.78
N TYR A 367 -12.12 -6.68 -6.11
CA TYR A 367 -12.30 -7.52 -4.92
C TYR A 367 -11.27 -7.26 -3.82
N MET A 368 -11.67 -7.63 -2.59
CA MET A 368 -10.78 -7.80 -1.45
C MET A 368 -11.05 -9.17 -0.84
N HIS A 369 -10.14 -10.11 -1.04
CA HIS A 369 -10.26 -11.50 -0.59
C HIS A 369 -9.33 -11.79 0.58
N PHE A 370 -9.90 -12.25 1.69
CA PHE A 370 -9.18 -12.71 2.87
C PHE A 370 -9.35 -14.22 3.02
N ALA A 371 -8.27 -14.97 3.01
CA ALA A 371 -8.27 -16.42 3.19
C ALA A 371 -7.32 -16.84 4.31
N HIS A 372 -7.80 -17.66 5.25
CA HIS A 372 -7.02 -18.15 6.40
C HIS A 372 -6.39 -17.02 7.23
N CYS A 373 -7.12 -15.91 7.38
CA CYS A 373 -6.64 -14.73 8.07
C CYS A 373 -7.15 -14.68 9.52
N ARG A 374 -6.34 -14.09 10.39
CA ARG A 374 -6.70 -13.86 11.78
C ARG A 374 -6.69 -12.38 12.10
N PHE A 375 -7.77 -11.90 12.70
CA PHE A 375 -7.92 -10.53 13.18
C PHE A 375 -7.92 -10.55 14.71
N VAL A 376 -6.78 -10.20 15.30
CA VAL A 376 -6.58 -10.16 16.76
C VAL A 376 -6.87 -8.76 17.26
N ASP A 377 -7.68 -8.65 18.33
CA ASP A 377 -8.25 -7.37 18.76
C ASP A 377 -8.94 -6.66 17.60
N ALA A 378 -9.70 -7.44 16.85
CA ALA A 378 -10.28 -7.04 15.59
C ALA A 378 -11.08 -5.75 15.71
N ARG A 379 -10.78 -4.86 14.79
CA ARG A 379 -11.55 -3.65 14.53
C ARG A 379 -12.19 -3.76 13.16
N PRO A 380 -13.25 -3.01 12.92
CA PRO A 380 -13.93 -3.07 11.65
C PRO A 380 -13.02 -2.61 10.51
N MET A 381 -13.32 -3.09 9.32
CA MET A 381 -12.87 -2.44 8.10
C MET A 381 -13.60 -1.10 7.98
N ILE A 382 -12.87 -0.02 7.82
CA ILE A 382 -13.45 1.30 7.60
C ILE A 382 -13.57 1.54 6.09
N VAL A 383 -14.79 1.71 5.61
CA VAL A 383 -15.04 2.22 4.26
C VAL A 383 -15.28 3.72 4.38
N SER A 384 -14.31 4.50 3.96
CA SER A 384 -14.30 5.94 4.13
C SER A 384 -14.59 6.66 2.82
N PRO A 385 -15.46 7.67 2.83
CA PRO A 385 -15.66 8.54 1.67
C PRO A 385 -14.64 9.69 1.63
N MET A 386 -13.41 9.48 2.07
CA MET A 386 -12.38 10.53 2.08
C MET A 386 -12.22 11.25 0.73
N TYR A 387 -12.75 10.64 -0.33
CA TYR A 387 -12.69 11.19 -1.68
C TYR A 387 -14.11 11.19 -2.27
N SER A 388 -14.74 12.35 -2.28
CA SER A 388 -16.07 12.53 -2.87
C SER A 388 -16.02 12.33 -4.40
N GLY A 389 -17.08 11.73 -4.98
CA GLY A 389 -17.14 11.39 -6.39
C GLY A 389 -16.47 10.06 -6.76
N GLY A 390 -15.70 9.46 -5.86
CA GLY A 390 -15.12 8.16 -6.05
C GLY A 390 -16.09 7.04 -5.66
N HIS A 391 -16.61 6.33 -6.65
CA HIS A 391 -17.48 5.18 -6.40
C HIS A 391 -16.64 3.99 -5.95
N SER A 392 -16.92 3.44 -4.77
CA SER A 392 -16.42 2.13 -4.37
C SER A 392 -17.40 1.07 -4.85
N GLY A 393 -16.92 0.12 -5.63
CA GLY A 393 -17.71 -1.03 -6.05
C GLY A 393 -16.82 -2.26 -6.00
N PHE A 394 -16.66 -2.88 -4.81
CA PHE A 394 -15.82 -4.05 -4.66
C PHE A 394 -16.57 -5.19 -3.95
N GLU A 395 -16.07 -6.39 -4.17
CA GLU A 395 -16.47 -7.60 -3.48
C GLU A 395 -15.57 -7.81 -2.27
N LEU A 396 -16.17 -7.96 -1.10
CA LEU A 396 -15.47 -8.26 0.14
C LEU A 396 -15.74 -9.72 0.51
N SER A 397 -14.70 -10.54 0.54
CA SER A 397 -14.85 -11.94 0.92
C SER A 397 -13.88 -12.40 1.99
N TYR A 398 -14.39 -13.22 2.91
CA TYR A 398 -13.64 -13.87 3.97
C TYR A 398 -13.86 -15.38 3.91
N HIS A 399 -12.79 -16.14 3.83
CA HIS A 399 -12.81 -17.59 3.84
C HIS A 399 -11.88 -18.13 4.92
N ASP A 400 -12.42 -18.98 5.81
CA ASP A 400 -11.68 -19.57 6.94
C ASP A 400 -10.94 -18.52 7.77
N CYS A 401 -11.66 -17.45 8.13
CA CYS A 401 -11.12 -16.33 8.89
C CYS A 401 -11.63 -16.34 10.34
N VAL A 402 -10.77 -15.89 11.24
CA VAL A 402 -11.09 -15.77 12.67
C VAL A 402 -10.97 -14.31 13.10
N PHE A 403 -12.05 -13.80 13.70
CA PHE A 403 -12.12 -12.44 14.24
C PHE A 403 -12.26 -12.52 15.75
N ASP A 404 -11.24 -12.06 16.45
CA ASP A 404 -11.25 -11.86 17.90
C ASP A 404 -11.58 -10.39 18.16
N VAL A 405 -12.86 -10.10 18.47
CA VAL A 405 -13.41 -8.74 18.43
C VAL A 405 -13.22 -8.01 19.75
N LEU A 406 -12.79 -6.77 19.68
CA LEU A 406 -12.73 -5.88 20.85
C LEU A 406 -14.14 -5.50 21.35
N PRO A 407 -14.33 -5.38 22.67
CA PRO A 407 -15.63 -5.19 23.29
C PRO A 407 -16.50 -4.07 22.71
N LYS A 408 -15.90 -2.96 22.31
CA LYS A 408 -16.64 -1.81 21.79
C LYS A 408 -16.96 -1.88 20.28
N TYR A 409 -16.43 -2.88 19.55
CA TYR A 409 -16.58 -2.99 18.09
C TYR A 409 -17.41 -4.22 17.73
N CYS A 410 -18.71 -4.11 17.85
CA CYS A 410 -19.66 -5.20 17.53
C CYS A 410 -20.11 -5.15 16.08
N TYR A 411 -19.22 -4.84 15.15
CA TYR A 411 -19.52 -4.76 13.72
C TYR A 411 -18.31 -5.09 12.85
N LEU A 412 -18.57 -5.58 11.62
CA LEU A 412 -17.54 -6.04 10.70
C LEU A 412 -17.01 -4.90 9.81
N VAL A 413 -17.93 -4.10 9.25
CA VAL A 413 -17.62 -2.99 8.36
C VAL A 413 -18.21 -1.71 8.90
N GLU A 414 -17.42 -0.67 9.02
CA GLU A 414 -17.86 0.67 9.39
C GLU A 414 -17.88 1.57 8.16
N GLY A 415 -19.04 2.10 7.84
CA GLY A 415 -19.20 3.17 6.86
C GLY A 415 -19.03 4.52 7.55
N LEU A 416 -17.96 5.24 7.24
CA LEU A 416 -17.81 6.63 7.68
C LEU A 416 -18.51 7.55 6.70
N THR A 417 -19.19 8.57 7.23
CA THR A 417 -19.80 9.63 6.45
C THR A 417 -19.10 10.94 6.79
N PHE A 418 -18.41 11.51 5.82
CA PHE A 418 -17.93 12.90 5.89
C PHE A 418 -18.88 13.77 5.08
N ASP A 419 -19.14 14.97 5.60
CA ASP A 419 -19.93 16.10 5.08
C ASP A 419 -20.79 15.95 3.78
N ASP A 420 -21.88 16.61 3.80
CA ASP A 420 -22.95 17.09 2.92
C ASP A 420 -22.85 16.97 1.37
N THR A 421 -22.02 16.10 0.81
CA THR A 421 -21.94 15.94 -0.64
C THR A 421 -22.85 14.83 -1.17
N GLU A 422 -23.54 15.10 -2.27
CA GLU A 422 -24.57 14.29 -2.94
C GLU A 422 -24.06 12.95 -3.56
N ASP A 423 -22.91 12.41 -3.14
CA ASP A 423 -22.28 11.32 -3.84
C ASP A 423 -22.77 9.94 -3.43
N SER A 424 -23.13 9.16 -4.43
CA SER A 424 -23.53 7.77 -4.30
C SER A 424 -22.38 6.90 -3.74
N ARG A 425 -22.55 6.36 -2.56
CA ARG A 425 -21.57 5.51 -1.87
C ARG A 425 -21.97 4.05 -1.98
N ALA A 426 -21.10 3.24 -2.53
CA ALA A 426 -21.35 1.80 -2.59
C ALA A 426 -20.68 1.10 -1.41
N LEU A 427 -21.47 0.34 -0.65
CA LEU A 427 -20.93 -0.64 0.29
C LEU A 427 -20.52 -1.90 -0.47
N PRO A 428 -19.49 -2.62 -0.03
CA PRO A 428 -19.07 -3.85 -0.69
C PRO A 428 -20.14 -4.94 -0.56
N ASN A 429 -20.26 -5.77 -1.60
CA ASN A 429 -20.92 -7.06 -1.45
C ASN A 429 -20.13 -7.94 -0.48
N LEU A 430 -20.79 -8.65 0.41
CA LEU A 430 -20.15 -9.43 1.47
C LEU A 430 -20.37 -10.92 1.27
N TYR A 431 -19.26 -11.66 1.25
CA TYR A 431 -19.24 -13.12 1.23
C TYR A 431 -18.39 -13.63 2.39
N MET A 432 -18.97 -14.47 3.24
CA MET A 432 -18.23 -15.11 4.33
C MET A 432 -18.48 -16.62 4.30
N ARG A 433 -17.40 -17.39 4.37
CA ARG A 433 -17.50 -18.85 4.45
C ARG A 433 -16.51 -19.39 5.48
N ASP A 434 -16.98 -20.36 6.30
CA ASP A 434 -16.18 -21.06 7.30
C ASP A 434 -15.51 -20.12 8.32
N CYS A 435 -16.18 -18.99 8.66
CA CYS A 435 -15.62 -17.94 9.51
C CYS A 435 -16.13 -18.02 10.96
N THR A 436 -15.29 -17.60 11.90
CA THR A 436 -15.67 -17.43 13.29
C THR A 436 -15.46 -15.99 13.73
N ILE A 437 -16.50 -15.36 14.27
CA ILE A 437 -16.47 -14.04 14.88
C ILE A 437 -16.65 -14.22 16.38
N ASP A 438 -15.59 -14.05 17.15
CA ASP A 438 -15.61 -14.14 18.60
C ASP A 438 -15.71 -12.73 19.21
N ALA A 439 -16.92 -12.34 19.55
CA ALA A 439 -17.25 -11.12 20.28
C ALA A 439 -17.56 -11.38 21.76
N SER A 440 -17.09 -12.51 22.31
CA SER A 440 -17.39 -12.96 23.69
C SER A 440 -16.83 -12.05 24.79
N ARG A 441 -15.80 -11.25 24.46
CA ARG A 441 -15.21 -10.30 25.40
C ARG A 441 -16.10 -9.09 25.74
N GLY A 442 -17.28 -9.01 25.16
CA GLY A 442 -18.28 -8.07 25.59
C GLY A 442 -18.94 -7.29 24.47
N THR A 443 -20.15 -7.67 24.16
CA THR A 443 -21.09 -6.80 23.49
C THR A 443 -22.05 -6.28 24.56
N GLU A 444 -22.04 -5.00 24.86
CA GLU A 444 -23.00 -4.40 25.79
C GLU A 444 -24.46 -4.63 25.34
N SER A 445 -24.71 -4.81 24.05
CA SER A 445 -26.04 -5.00 23.47
C SER A 445 -26.42 -6.45 23.13
N GLY A 446 -25.50 -7.41 23.23
CA GLY A 446 -25.72 -8.79 22.77
C GLY A 446 -26.03 -8.91 21.27
N ARG A 447 -25.63 -7.94 20.46
CA ARG A 447 -25.88 -7.88 19.01
C ARG A 447 -24.59 -7.72 18.25
N TYR A 448 -24.53 -8.29 17.04
CA TYR A 448 -23.42 -8.10 16.12
C TYR A 448 -23.95 -7.59 14.77
N PHE A 449 -23.33 -6.55 14.23
CA PHE A 449 -23.75 -5.94 12.97
C PHE A 449 -22.75 -6.28 11.85
N LEU A 450 -23.23 -6.62 10.68
CA LEU A 450 -22.37 -6.78 9.50
C LEU A 450 -21.87 -5.41 9.03
N TYR A 451 -22.73 -4.40 9.08
CA TYR A 451 -22.41 -3.02 8.73
C TYR A 451 -22.83 -2.06 9.83
N HIS A 452 -22.00 -1.08 10.09
CA HIS A 452 -22.29 -0.01 11.03
C HIS A 452 -22.08 1.34 10.36
N PHE A 453 -23.06 2.21 10.46
CA PHE A 453 -22.95 3.58 9.99
C PHE A 453 -22.72 4.51 11.18
N ASN A 454 -21.55 5.10 11.21
CA ASN A 454 -21.22 6.12 12.19
C ASN A 454 -21.61 7.49 11.60
N ASN A 455 -22.78 7.96 11.96
CA ASN A 455 -23.30 9.25 11.50
C ASN A 455 -23.21 10.25 12.64
N GLN A 456 -22.22 11.11 12.60
CA GLN A 456 -22.04 12.12 13.65
C GLN A 456 -22.85 13.40 13.41
N LYS A 457 -23.35 13.69 12.21
CA LYS A 457 -23.93 15.01 11.93
C LYS A 457 -25.29 15.09 11.23
N ASN A 458 -25.74 14.11 10.44
CA ASN A 458 -26.97 14.29 9.66
C ASN A 458 -27.83 13.02 9.54
N GLU A 459 -28.82 12.86 10.39
CA GLU A 459 -29.74 11.69 10.37
C GLU A 459 -30.74 11.68 9.23
N GLY A 460 -30.87 12.74 8.43
CA GLY A 460 -31.91 12.91 7.42
C GLY A 460 -31.51 12.87 5.97
N LEU A 461 -30.24 13.15 5.62
CA LEU A 461 -29.82 13.47 4.25
C LEU A 461 -29.35 12.27 3.42
N TYR A 462 -29.12 11.11 4.01
CA TYR A 462 -28.43 10.00 3.33
C TYR A 462 -29.33 8.88 2.83
N GLN A 463 -30.63 9.03 2.89
CA GLN A 463 -31.55 7.92 2.55
C GLN A 463 -31.63 7.61 1.06
N ASP A 464 -31.28 8.56 0.20
CA ASP A 464 -31.53 8.44 -1.25
C ASP A 464 -30.27 8.30 -2.13
N THR A 465 -29.06 8.54 -1.59
CA THR A 465 -27.82 8.66 -2.39
C THR A 465 -26.81 7.52 -2.23
N VAL A 466 -27.01 6.59 -1.30
CA VAL A 466 -26.08 5.48 -1.08
C VAL A 466 -26.39 4.33 -2.03
N GLN A 467 -25.47 3.97 -2.91
CA GLN A 467 -25.55 2.73 -3.67
C GLN A 467 -25.23 1.55 -2.75
N TYR A 468 -26.16 0.63 -2.64
CA TYR A 468 -26.14 -0.42 -1.64
C TYR A 468 -25.59 -1.71 -2.19
N LEU A 469 -25.05 -2.52 -1.26
CA LEU A 469 -24.75 -3.91 -1.55
C LEU A 469 -25.96 -4.62 -2.11
N ASN A 470 -25.65 -5.44 -3.11
CA ASN A 470 -26.66 -6.27 -3.75
C ASN A 470 -26.69 -7.68 -3.13
N THR A 471 -25.62 -8.08 -2.42
CA THR A 471 -25.49 -9.45 -1.94
C THR A 471 -24.83 -9.51 -0.57
N VAL A 472 -25.41 -10.31 0.33
CA VAL A 472 -24.78 -10.81 1.55
C VAL A 472 -24.92 -12.33 1.56
N SER A 473 -23.80 -13.03 1.55
CA SER A 473 -23.76 -14.50 1.59
C SER A 473 -22.92 -14.97 2.78
N LEU A 474 -23.56 -15.70 3.68
CA LEU A 474 -22.93 -16.29 4.88
C LEU A 474 -23.10 -17.81 4.81
N GLU A 475 -22.00 -18.55 4.90
CA GLU A 475 -21.97 -20.01 4.88
C GLU A 475 -21.04 -20.51 5.99
N ASN A 476 -21.55 -21.37 6.89
CA ASN A 476 -20.79 -21.88 8.05
C ASN A 476 -20.17 -20.77 8.93
N VAL A 477 -20.86 -19.63 9.10
CA VAL A 477 -20.37 -18.50 9.89
C VAL A 477 -20.90 -18.62 11.32
N LYS A 478 -20.00 -18.56 12.30
CA LYS A 478 -20.32 -18.54 13.73
C LYS A 478 -20.10 -17.17 14.31
N VAL A 479 -21.04 -16.67 15.11
CA VAL A 479 -20.90 -15.44 15.87
C VAL A 479 -21.12 -15.74 17.35
N ILE A 480 -20.09 -15.56 18.16
CA ILE A 480 -20.10 -15.87 19.59
C ILE A 480 -20.11 -14.53 20.36
N THR A 481 -21.09 -14.38 21.27
CA THR A 481 -21.17 -13.24 22.18
C THR A 481 -21.43 -13.74 23.59
N GLY A 482 -20.46 -13.56 24.48
CA GLY A 482 -20.56 -14.07 25.85
C GLY A 482 -20.82 -15.58 25.89
N THR A 483 -21.79 -16.01 26.70
CA THR A 483 -22.18 -17.42 26.83
C THR A 483 -23.29 -17.85 25.87
N GLN A 484 -23.84 -16.94 25.10
CA GLN A 484 -24.96 -17.17 24.18
C GLN A 484 -24.60 -16.72 22.76
N GLN A 485 -25.22 -17.38 21.81
CA GLN A 485 -25.15 -17.01 20.42
C GLN A 485 -25.91 -15.71 20.17
N ALA A 486 -25.24 -14.70 19.61
CA ALA A 486 -25.85 -13.43 19.35
C ALA A 486 -26.68 -13.42 18.06
N PRO A 487 -27.77 -12.67 18.05
CA PRO A 487 -28.42 -12.35 16.80
C PRO A 487 -27.51 -11.49 15.91
N VAL A 488 -27.42 -11.87 14.64
CA VAL A 488 -26.69 -11.09 13.62
C VAL A 488 -27.64 -10.11 12.95
N TRP A 489 -27.18 -8.88 12.84
CA TRP A 489 -27.93 -7.78 12.24
C TRP A 489 -27.25 -7.30 10.96
N LEU A 490 -28.01 -6.97 9.93
CA LEU A 490 -27.44 -6.41 8.71
C LEU A 490 -26.73 -5.07 8.98
N CYS A 491 -27.44 -4.16 9.63
CA CYS A 491 -26.86 -2.86 10.00
C CYS A 491 -27.56 -2.26 11.23
N ASN A 492 -26.94 -1.22 11.80
CA ASN A 492 -27.43 -0.50 12.97
C ASN A 492 -28.53 0.51 12.65
N LYS A 493 -28.76 0.84 11.37
CA LYS A 493 -29.77 1.80 10.94
C LYS A 493 -30.73 1.18 9.93
N LYS A 494 -31.94 1.71 9.89
CA LYS A 494 -32.93 1.38 8.89
C LYS A 494 -32.56 2.07 7.58
N LEU A 495 -32.38 1.30 6.53
CA LEU A 495 -32.04 1.78 5.20
C LEU A 495 -33.13 1.37 4.21
N ASN A 496 -33.46 2.21 3.23
CA ASN A 496 -34.58 1.97 2.29
C ASN A 496 -34.31 0.90 1.20
N TYR A 497 -33.12 0.32 1.19
CA TYR A 497 -32.62 -0.59 0.14
C TYR A 497 -33.00 -2.06 0.29
N HIS A 498 -33.70 -2.43 1.32
CA HIS A 498 -33.98 -3.84 1.64
C HIS A 498 -34.72 -4.63 0.56
N GLN A 499 -35.32 -3.95 -0.42
CA GLN A 499 -36.15 -4.60 -1.43
C GLN A 499 -35.36 -5.42 -2.47
N HIS A 500 -34.05 -5.12 -2.67
CA HIS A 500 -33.25 -5.74 -3.73
C HIS A 500 -32.06 -6.56 -3.20
N LEU A 501 -31.86 -6.63 -1.88
CA LEU A 501 -30.74 -7.34 -1.31
C LEU A 501 -30.93 -8.86 -1.39
N MET A 502 -30.07 -9.54 -2.12
CA MET A 502 -29.96 -11.00 -2.09
C MET A 502 -29.24 -11.44 -0.81
N LYS A 503 -29.92 -12.27 -0.03
CA LYS A 503 -29.39 -12.86 1.20
C LYS A 503 -29.30 -14.36 1.07
N ARG A 504 -28.15 -14.91 1.43
CA ARG A 504 -27.95 -16.34 1.55
C ARG A 504 -27.35 -16.64 2.91
N VAL A 505 -28.03 -17.43 3.71
CA VAL A 505 -27.55 -17.90 5.00
C VAL A 505 -27.63 -19.42 5.00
N LEU A 506 -26.49 -20.10 5.07
CA LEU A 506 -26.39 -21.56 5.01
C LEU A 506 -25.54 -22.08 6.16
N ASN A 507 -26.05 -23.12 6.83
CA ASN A 507 -25.34 -23.81 7.91
C ASN A 507 -24.79 -22.87 9.00
N CYS A 508 -25.42 -21.72 9.18
CA CYS A 508 -25.08 -20.81 10.27
C CYS A 508 -25.94 -21.16 11.48
N PRO A 509 -25.44 -20.92 12.69
CA PRO A 509 -26.22 -21.17 13.89
C PRO A 509 -27.35 -20.15 14.12
N PHE A 510 -27.61 -19.28 13.18
CA PHE A 510 -28.72 -18.32 13.12
C PHE A 510 -29.45 -18.46 11.77
N ASP A 511 -30.77 -18.47 11.82
CA ASP A 511 -31.60 -18.75 10.63
C ASP A 511 -31.74 -17.56 9.69
N SER A 512 -31.48 -16.35 10.18
CA SER A 512 -31.66 -15.12 9.42
C SER A 512 -30.78 -13.98 9.89
N ILE A 513 -30.55 -13.04 8.99
CA ILE A 513 -29.95 -11.74 9.32
C ILE A 513 -31.11 -10.80 9.70
N ASN A 514 -31.04 -10.26 10.89
CA ASN A 514 -32.04 -9.34 11.40
C ASN A 514 -31.87 -7.94 10.82
N TYR A 515 -32.96 -7.21 10.80
CA TYR A 515 -32.99 -5.79 10.41
C TYR A 515 -33.50 -4.94 11.57
N PRO A 516 -33.06 -3.69 11.68
CA PRO A 516 -33.69 -2.77 12.61
C PRO A 516 -35.21 -2.70 12.34
N SER A 517 -36.00 -2.88 13.38
CA SER A 517 -37.47 -2.69 13.28
C SER A 517 -37.77 -1.24 12.86
N LYS A 518 -38.90 -1.11 12.15
CA LYS A 518 -39.42 0.21 11.73
C LYS A 518 -39.61 1.14 12.90
#